data_d9264879a400b6cbc18fc13efa8e4c30
#
_entry.id   d9264879a400b6cbc18fc13efa8e4c30
#
_cell.length_a   1.000
_cell.length_b   1.000
_cell.length_c   1.000
_cell.angle_alpha   90.00
_cell.angle_beta   90.00
_cell.angle_gamma   90.00
#
_symmetry.space_group_name_H-M   'P 1'
#
loop_
_entity.id
_entity.type
_entity.pdbx_description
1 polymer ?
#
loop_
_entity_poly.entity_id
_entity_poly.type
_entity_poly.pdbx_seq_one_letter_code
_entity_poly.pdbx_strand_id
1 'polypeptide(L)'
;MAKNGFTRRDLLKMGTAAGTGSLLAGCGGVGKIITGSGSGTCAKITDIEHVVILIQENRSFDHYFGTYKGVRGFNDQSAAFQQPYAGNTSSAPTGVLLPFHLDTTRTNAACTHDITHDWVPMHQSWNNGAMNGFISSRLAINASDAVLTMGYYTRADLPYYYAVADAFTLCDNYCCSVIGPTDPNRIYSMAASIDPAGQNGGPLLQTLVANRSSFFGKLTYTTMPEQLQARGISWKVYTSPDQNILNGAFSDNVLSYFKNFQDPSTGLYHSAFAPQFPADFISDAAAGNLPQVSWLIASVVDSDHPPSPSVFGEATLSVIVSALMANPATWAKTVLFVTYDENGGFFDHVPPVTAPPGTAGEYVTAAAVPDPTVEGGISGPIGLGCRVPMLIISPFSRGGFVSSDLFDHTSMLRFLETRFGAEVPNLSAWRRATVGDMTTAFNFTKPDSSLPSLPNTASEIPTDLTQCTNNLVGFTGFTLPTPQSMPAQESGAAARPSGSC
;
A
#
# COMPACT_ATOMS: atom_id res chain seq x y z
N MET A 1 -5.97 -19.00 21.61
CA MET A 1 -6.00 -17.55 21.67
C MET A 1 -4.68 -17.07 22.25
N ALA A 2 -3.66 -16.90 21.44
CA ALA A 2 -2.37 -16.37 21.85
C ALA A 2 -2.30 -14.91 21.38
N LYS A 3 -2.24 -13.98 22.33
CA LYS A 3 -1.94 -12.58 22.06
C LYS A 3 -0.45 -12.50 21.68
N ASN A 4 -0.15 -12.58 20.41
CA ASN A 4 1.20 -12.33 19.90
C ASN A 4 1.36 -10.84 19.60
N GLY A 5 1.37 -10.00 20.65
CA GLY A 5 1.80 -8.62 20.52
C GLY A 5 3.32 -8.54 20.52
N PHE A 6 3.89 -7.72 19.69
CA PHE A 6 5.30 -7.33 19.72
C PHE A 6 5.72 -6.92 21.13
N THR A 7 6.88 -7.42 21.60
CA THR A 7 7.38 -7.05 22.91
C THR A 7 8.31 -5.84 22.83
N ARG A 8 8.41 -5.07 23.95
CA ARG A 8 9.37 -3.97 24.12
C ARG A 8 10.81 -4.34 23.69
N ARG A 9 11.17 -5.60 23.88
CA ARG A 9 12.49 -6.14 23.55
C ARG A 9 12.67 -6.35 22.05
N ASP A 10 11.60 -6.59 21.33
CA ASP A 10 11.61 -6.80 19.89
C ASP A 10 11.75 -5.44 19.19
N LEU A 11 11.04 -4.40 19.62
CA LEU A 11 11.18 -3.05 19.11
C LEU A 11 12.57 -2.43 19.40
N LEU A 12 13.12 -2.65 20.60
CA LEU A 12 14.46 -2.16 20.95
C LEU A 12 15.57 -2.86 20.13
N LYS A 13 15.40 -4.13 19.76
CA LYS A 13 16.32 -4.81 18.84
C LYS A 13 16.22 -4.29 17.42
N MET A 14 15.04 -3.89 16.99
CA MET A 14 14.78 -3.32 15.68
C MET A 14 15.35 -1.89 15.56
N GLY A 15 15.16 -1.06 16.57
CA GLY A 15 15.73 0.31 16.62
C GLY A 15 17.27 0.35 16.60
N THR A 16 17.94 -0.69 17.11
CA THR A 16 19.41 -0.81 17.02
C THR A 16 19.89 -1.30 15.67
N ALA A 17 19.08 -2.01 14.90
CA ALA A 17 19.42 -2.43 13.53
C ALA A 17 19.26 -1.25 12.53
N ALA A 18 18.23 -0.42 12.69
CA ALA A 18 18.05 0.78 11.88
C ALA A 18 19.11 1.89 12.16
N GLY A 19 19.69 1.90 13.37
CA GLY A 19 20.68 2.90 13.79
C GLY A 19 22.12 2.66 13.33
N THR A 20 22.46 1.52 12.74
CA THR A 20 23.83 1.18 12.31
C THR A 20 24.08 1.26 10.82
N GLY A 21 23.07 1.61 10.03
CA GLY A 21 23.25 2.01 8.65
C GLY A 21 23.87 3.41 8.59
N SER A 22 25.21 3.50 8.65
CA SER A 22 25.93 4.75 8.43
C SER A 22 25.63 5.28 7.03
N LEU A 23 24.59 6.08 6.88
CA LEU A 23 24.39 6.89 5.70
C LEU A 23 25.43 8.01 5.73
N LEU A 24 26.52 7.77 5.04
CA LEU A 24 27.53 8.77 4.74
C LEU A 24 26.86 9.95 4.02
N ALA A 25 26.87 11.10 4.67
CA ALA A 25 26.62 12.38 4.05
C ALA A 25 27.66 12.60 2.95
N GLY A 26 27.29 12.28 1.71
CA GLY A 26 28.06 12.57 0.51
C GLY A 26 27.91 14.04 0.15
N CYS A 27 28.95 14.81 0.37
CA CYS A 27 29.07 16.22 0.00
C CYS A 27 28.91 16.45 -1.50
N GLY A 28 28.30 17.62 -1.78
CA GLY A 28 28.01 18.21 -3.06
C GLY A 28 29.01 18.00 -4.20
N GLY A 29 28.48 17.54 -5.30
CA GLY A 29 29.01 17.76 -6.62
C GLY A 29 27.95 18.46 -7.45
N VAL A 30 28.21 19.73 -7.82
CA VAL A 30 27.38 20.49 -8.73
C VAL A 30 27.44 19.82 -10.11
N GLY A 31 26.51 18.92 -10.36
CA GLY A 31 26.30 18.31 -11.67
C GLY A 31 25.70 19.33 -12.62
N LYS A 32 26.36 19.52 -13.73
CA LYS A 32 26.00 20.40 -14.85
C LYS A 32 24.57 20.07 -15.30
N ILE A 33 23.66 21.03 -15.13
CA ILE A 33 22.28 20.94 -15.66
C ILE A 33 22.39 20.88 -17.18
N ILE A 34 22.10 19.72 -17.74
CA ILE A 34 21.87 19.59 -19.19
C ILE A 34 20.43 20.07 -19.41
N THR A 35 20.29 21.34 -19.78
CA THR A 35 19.03 21.87 -20.30
C THR A 35 18.85 21.33 -21.71
N GLY A 36 18.28 20.15 -21.84
CA GLY A 36 17.78 19.66 -23.12
C GLY A 36 16.50 20.40 -23.48
N SER A 37 16.59 21.44 -24.29
CA SER A 37 15.45 21.99 -25.01
C SER A 37 15.04 21.00 -26.10
N GLY A 38 14.28 19.98 -25.73
CA GLY A 38 13.68 19.03 -26.65
C GLY A 38 12.45 19.65 -27.32
N SER A 39 12.47 19.77 -28.62
CA SER A 39 11.30 20.04 -29.46
C SER A 39 10.26 18.93 -29.26
N GLY A 40 9.10 19.30 -28.78
CA GLY A 40 7.82 18.69 -28.58
C GLY A 40 7.45 17.34 -29.21
N THR A 41 8.22 16.28 -28.99
CA THR A 41 7.69 14.91 -29.18
C THR A 41 7.19 14.39 -27.85
N CYS A 42 5.89 14.09 -27.81
CA CYS A 42 5.28 13.46 -26.65
C CYS A 42 5.98 12.14 -26.28
N ALA A 43 6.19 11.92 -24.99
CA ALA A 43 6.62 10.63 -24.48
C ALA A 43 5.52 9.56 -24.65
N LYS A 44 5.94 8.32 -24.58
CA LYS A 44 5.07 7.13 -24.68
C LYS A 44 5.30 6.20 -23.53
N ILE A 45 4.37 5.31 -23.26
CA ILE A 45 4.55 4.26 -22.26
C ILE A 45 5.81 3.42 -22.50
N THR A 46 6.23 3.29 -23.77
CA THR A 46 7.46 2.57 -24.16
C THR A 46 8.75 3.26 -23.70
N ASP A 47 8.70 4.54 -23.32
CA ASP A 47 9.84 5.28 -22.79
C ASP A 47 10.10 4.94 -21.30
N ILE A 48 9.15 4.27 -20.65
CA ILE A 48 9.33 3.68 -19.33
C ILE A 48 10.03 2.34 -19.49
N GLU A 49 11.29 2.26 -19.12
CA GLU A 49 12.10 1.03 -19.22
C GLU A 49 12.11 0.24 -17.90
N HIS A 50 11.92 0.92 -16.76
CA HIS A 50 11.93 0.33 -15.42
C HIS A 50 10.62 0.64 -14.69
N VAL A 51 9.93 -0.40 -14.23
CA VAL A 51 8.75 -0.31 -13.38
C VAL A 51 9.11 -0.85 -12.01
N VAL A 52 9.05 -0.01 -10.98
CA VAL A 52 9.31 -0.35 -9.59
C VAL A 52 7.99 -0.29 -8.83
N ILE A 53 7.71 -1.30 -8.02
CA ILE A 53 6.46 -1.44 -7.27
C ILE A 53 6.80 -1.63 -5.79
N LEU A 54 6.38 -0.69 -4.95
CA LEU A 54 6.42 -0.78 -3.50
C LEU A 54 4.98 -0.90 -2.98
N ILE A 55 4.68 -1.97 -2.27
CA ILE A 55 3.42 -2.14 -1.57
C ILE A 55 3.72 -2.10 -0.08
N GLN A 56 3.31 -1.02 0.58
CA GLN A 56 3.38 -0.80 2.02
C GLN A 56 2.16 -1.42 2.71
N GLU A 57 1.98 -1.20 4.02
CA GLU A 57 0.99 -1.93 4.79
C GLU A 57 0.04 -1.05 5.59
N ASN A 58 -1.23 -1.41 5.44
CA ASN A 58 -2.32 -1.20 6.37
C ASN A 58 -2.72 0.25 6.56
N ARG A 59 -2.92 1.02 5.45
CA ARG A 59 -3.39 2.42 5.55
C ARG A 59 -4.46 2.73 4.51
N SER A 60 -5.59 3.30 4.96
CA SER A 60 -6.64 3.77 4.04
C SER A 60 -6.28 5.11 3.39
N PHE A 61 -7.00 5.45 2.31
CA PHE A 61 -6.83 6.74 1.65
C PHE A 61 -7.25 7.89 2.56
N ASP A 62 -8.40 7.82 3.20
CA ASP A 62 -8.86 8.90 4.10
C ASP A 62 -7.94 9.07 5.32
N HIS A 63 -7.39 7.98 5.84
CA HIS A 63 -6.45 8.00 6.96
C HIS A 63 -5.19 8.83 6.64
N TYR A 64 -4.67 8.75 5.40
CA TYR A 64 -3.44 9.44 5.01
C TYR A 64 -3.69 10.73 4.21
N PHE A 65 -4.61 10.73 3.27
CA PHE A 65 -4.80 11.81 2.31
C PHE A 65 -6.20 12.41 2.28
N GLY A 66 -7.09 12.04 3.23
CA GLY A 66 -8.44 12.60 3.30
C GLY A 66 -8.48 14.12 3.46
N THR A 67 -7.40 14.73 3.98
CA THR A 67 -7.24 16.20 4.10
C THR A 67 -6.52 16.84 2.90
N TYR A 68 -5.97 16.06 1.95
CA TYR A 68 -5.21 16.64 0.84
C TYR A 68 -6.12 17.45 -0.12
N LYS A 69 -5.56 18.51 -0.71
CA LYS A 69 -6.30 19.40 -1.63
C LYS A 69 -6.77 18.68 -2.90
N GLY A 70 -8.00 18.92 -3.31
CA GLY A 70 -8.51 18.52 -4.62
C GLY A 70 -8.78 17.02 -4.81
N VAL A 71 -8.68 16.22 -3.77
CA VAL A 71 -9.04 14.79 -3.77
C VAL A 71 -10.51 14.59 -3.37
N ARG A 72 -11.05 13.41 -3.62
CA ARG A 72 -12.24 12.89 -2.97
C ARG A 72 -11.90 12.57 -1.52
N GLY A 73 -12.12 13.53 -0.64
CA GLY A 73 -11.70 13.51 0.75
C GLY A 73 -12.78 14.08 1.68
N PHE A 74 -12.36 14.72 2.77
CA PHE A 74 -13.28 15.15 3.83
C PHE A 74 -14.24 16.29 3.44
N ASN A 75 -14.08 16.92 2.28
CA ASN A 75 -15.06 17.85 1.73
C ASN A 75 -16.22 17.18 0.98
N ASP A 76 -16.17 15.87 0.76
CA ASP A 76 -17.25 15.13 0.16
C ASP A 76 -18.47 15.12 1.09
N GLN A 77 -19.67 15.10 0.50
CA GLN A 77 -20.91 14.97 1.26
C GLN A 77 -21.28 13.49 1.40
N SER A 78 -20.78 12.83 2.43
CA SER A 78 -21.03 11.41 2.68
C SER A 78 -21.61 11.16 4.06
N ALA A 79 -22.68 10.36 4.11
CA ALA A 79 -23.25 9.90 5.38
C ALA A 79 -22.30 8.92 6.12
N ALA A 80 -21.37 8.30 5.41
CA ALA A 80 -20.40 7.37 5.99
C ALA A 80 -19.49 8.03 7.03
N PHE A 81 -19.25 9.34 6.97
CA PHE A 81 -18.48 10.04 8.00
C PHE A 81 -19.08 9.95 9.40
N GLN A 82 -20.40 9.71 9.49
CA GLN A 82 -21.12 9.60 10.77
C GLN A 82 -21.21 8.12 11.18
N GLN A 83 -20.10 7.58 11.72
CA GLN A 83 -20.10 6.19 12.17
C GLN A 83 -20.92 6.01 13.44
N PRO A 84 -21.87 5.05 13.47
CA PRO A 84 -22.62 4.75 14.69
C PRO A 84 -21.69 4.39 15.85
N TYR A 85 -21.83 5.09 16.97
CA TYR A 85 -21.03 4.88 18.17
C TYR A 85 -21.87 5.06 19.43
N ALA A 86 -22.13 3.95 20.12
CA ALA A 86 -22.90 3.91 21.36
C ALA A 86 -22.01 3.88 22.62
N GLY A 87 -20.70 4.13 22.47
CA GLY A 87 -19.74 4.12 23.57
C GLY A 87 -19.85 5.32 24.48
N ASN A 88 -18.74 5.79 25.05
CA ASN A 88 -18.72 6.90 25.99
C ASN A 88 -19.44 8.15 25.45
N THR A 89 -20.61 8.43 25.98
CA THR A 89 -21.50 9.51 25.55
C THR A 89 -20.90 10.92 25.76
N SER A 90 -19.91 11.06 26.61
CA SER A 90 -19.20 12.36 26.80
C SER A 90 -18.32 12.69 25.60
N SER A 91 -17.79 11.70 24.93
CA SER A 91 -16.91 11.86 23.75
C SER A 91 -17.69 11.86 22.43
N ALA A 92 -18.84 11.19 22.38
CA ALA A 92 -19.72 11.13 21.21
C ALA A 92 -21.19 11.37 21.64
N PRO A 93 -21.56 12.59 22.06
CA PRO A 93 -22.87 12.87 22.64
C PRO A 93 -24.05 12.69 21.68
N THR A 94 -23.78 12.58 20.38
CA THR A 94 -24.80 12.39 19.34
C THR A 94 -25.04 10.92 19.00
N GLY A 95 -24.31 9.99 19.60
CA GLY A 95 -24.36 8.55 19.22
C GLY A 95 -23.61 8.25 17.91
N VAL A 96 -22.80 9.16 17.43
CA VAL A 96 -21.93 9.01 16.25
C VAL A 96 -20.51 9.45 16.58
N LEU A 97 -19.52 8.88 15.86
CA LEU A 97 -18.14 9.33 15.87
C LEU A 97 -17.78 9.82 14.47
N LEU A 98 -17.23 11.03 14.40
CA LEU A 98 -16.66 11.62 13.20
C LEU A 98 -15.17 11.29 13.10
N PRO A 99 -14.55 11.41 11.90
CA PRO A 99 -13.09 11.32 11.78
C PRO A 99 -12.39 12.34 12.69
N PHE A 100 -11.30 11.95 13.34
CA PHE A 100 -10.55 12.81 14.25
C PHE A 100 -9.04 12.76 13.98
N HIS A 101 -8.37 13.87 14.23
CA HIS A 101 -6.95 14.04 13.94
C HIS A 101 -6.07 13.27 14.93
N LEU A 102 -5.18 12.43 14.39
CA LEU A 102 -4.09 11.77 15.08
C LEU A 102 -2.85 12.68 15.02
N ASP A 103 -2.77 13.66 15.93
CA ASP A 103 -1.71 14.69 15.94
C ASP A 103 -0.39 14.09 16.46
N THR A 104 0.51 13.75 15.56
CA THR A 104 1.82 13.17 15.89
C THR A 104 2.78 14.19 16.52
N THR A 105 2.51 15.48 16.33
CA THR A 105 3.37 16.55 16.84
C THR A 105 3.12 16.88 18.32
N ARG A 106 1.93 16.53 18.84
CA ARG A 106 1.51 16.85 20.22
C ARG A 106 1.14 15.65 21.06
N THR A 107 0.96 14.48 20.42
CA THR A 107 0.51 13.27 21.08
C THR A 107 1.37 12.10 20.65
N ASN A 108 1.09 10.92 21.20
CA ASN A 108 1.75 9.68 20.81
C ASN A 108 1.10 9.02 19.59
N ALA A 109 0.42 9.77 18.75
CA ALA A 109 -0.39 9.26 17.65
C ALA A 109 0.43 8.71 16.46
N ALA A 110 1.76 8.88 16.45
CA ALA A 110 2.63 8.24 15.46
C ALA A 110 2.52 6.71 15.46
N CYS A 111 2.13 6.10 16.60
CA CYS A 111 2.06 4.66 16.78
C CYS A 111 0.62 4.24 17.01
N THR A 112 -0.04 3.79 15.98
CA THR A 112 -1.39 3.23 16.08
C THR A 112 -1.32 1.74 16.39
N HIS A 113 -2.39 1.19 16.99
CA HIS A 113 -2.53 -0.27 17.08
C HIS A 113 -2.77 -0.86 15.68
N ASP A 114 -2.41 -2.12 15.52
CA ASP A 114 -2.84 -2.93 14.39
C ASP A 114 -4.33 -3.27 14.58
N ILE A 115 -5.17 -2.64 13.77
CA ILE A 115 -6.63 -2.80 13.83
C ILE A 115 -6.99 -4.05 13.03
N THR A 116 -7.84 -4.91 13.57
CA THR A 116 -8.28 -6.10 12.84
C THR A 116 -8.95 -5.74 11.52
N HIS A 117 -8.47 -6.35 10.44
CA HIS A 117 -8.87 -6.10 9.06
C HIS A 117 -9.09 -7.39 8.26
N ASP A 118 -9.37 -8.49 8.98
CA ASP A 118 -9.71 -9.78 8.39
C ASP A 118 -10.99 -9.71 7.54
N TRP A 119 -11.25 -10.74 6.76
CA TRP A 119 -12.39 -10.84 5.86
C TRP A 119 -13.72 -10.46 6.51
N VAL A 120 -14.04 -11.04 7.68
CA VAL A 120 -15.31 -10.79 8.36
C VAL A 120 -15.47 -9.34 8.81
N PRO A 121 -14.56 -8.76 9.63
CA PRO A 121 -14.73 -7.38 10.08
C PRO A 121 -14.67 -6.37 8.92
N MET A 122 -13.95 -6.69 7.83
CA MET A 122 -13.92 -5.80 6.67
C MET A 122 -15.23 -5.82 5.88
N HIS A 123 -15.85 -6.99 5.66
CA HIS A 123 -17.18 -7.07 5.05
C HIS A 123 -18.26 -6.43 5.93
N GLN A 124 -18.14 -6.54 7.26
CA GLN A 124 -19.03 -5.83 8.18
C GLN A 124 -18.82 -4.32 8.12
N SER A 125 -17.58 -3.84 7.94
CA SER A 125 -17.29 -2.41 7.77
C SER A 125 -17.89 -1.86 6.50
N TRP A 126 -17.73 -2.57 5.39
CA TRP A 126 -18.29 -2.27 4.09
C TRP A 126 -19.83 -2.25 4.13
N ASN A 127 -20.46 -3.18 4.86
CA ASN A 127 -21.89 -3.30 5.09
C ASN A 127 -22.71 -3.06 3.80
N ASN A 128 -22.46 -3.87 2.78
CA ASN A 128 -23.13 -3.77 1.47
C ASN A 128 -23.05 -2.37 0.83
N GLY A 129 -21.93 -1.68 1.01
CA GLY A 129 -21.68 -0.33 0.46
C GLY A 129 -22.15 0.82 1.34
N ALA A 130 -22.77 0.57 2.47
CA ALA A 130 -23.16 1.64 3.41
C ALA A 130 -21.97 2.28 4.14
N MET A 131 -20.82 1.62 4.18
CA MET A 131 -19.57 2.09 4.81
C MET A 131 -19.74 2.55 6.26
N ASN A 132 -20.67 1.97 7.01
CA ASN A 132 -21.04 2.43 8.35
C ASN A 132 -20.81 1.41 9.46
N GLY A 133 -20.04 0.35 9.16
CA GLY A 133 -19.74 -0.71 10.12
C GLY A 133 -18.32 -0.70 10.70
N PHE A 134 -17.52 0.32 10.46
CA PHE A 134 -16.10 0.35 10.87
C PHE A 134 -15.93 0.24 12.39
N ILE A 135 -16.71 0.99 13.16
CA ILE A 135 -16.64 0.93 14.62
C ILE A 135 -17.31 -0.33 15.14
N SER A 136 -18.53 -0.61 14.70
CA SER A 136 -19.34 -1.71 15.24
C SER A 136 -18.72 -3.09 15.04
N SER A 137 -18.04 -3.32 13.92
CA SER A 137 -17.36 -4.58 13.61
C SER A 137 -16.19 -4.89 14.55
N ARG A 138 -15.65 -3.90 15.24
CA ARG A 138 -14.47 -4.01 16.11
C ARG A 138 -14.76 -3.87 17.58
N LEU A 139 -15.91 -3.29 17.96
CA LEU A 139 -16.27 -3.06 19.37
C LEU A 139 -16.25 -4.33 20.22
N ALA A 140 -16.69 -5.47 19.65
CA ALA A 140 -16.67 -6.75 20.35
C ALA A 140 -15.27 -7.39 20.44
N ILE A 141 -14.31 -6.92 19.64
CA ILE A 141 -12.94 -7.45 19.56
C ILE A 141 -12.03 -6.62 20.47
N ASN A 142 -11.97 -5.31 20.23
CA ASN A 142 -11.22 -4.35 21.03
C ASN A 142 -11.84 -2.95 20.91
N ALA A 143 -12.37 -2.43 22.00
CA ALA A 143 -13.06 -1.13 22.00
C ALA A 143 -12.14 0.05 21.69
N SER A 144 -10.85 -0.03 22.04
CA SER A 144 -9.84 1.01 21.72
C SER A 144 -9.59 1.06 20.22
N ASP A 145 -9.44 -0.09 19.57
CA ASP A 145 -9.19 -0.20 18.14
C ASP A 145 -10.42 0.24 17.34
N ALA A 146 -11.62 -0.04 17.86
CA ALA A 146 -12.87 0.37 17.24
C ALA A 146 -12.95 1.88 17.03
N VAL A 147 -12.52 2.66 18.01
CA VAL A 147 -12.48 4.14 17.93
C VAL A 147 -11.36 4.60 16.99
N LEU A 148 -10.19 3.94 17.07
CA LEU A 148 -9.01 4.30 16.30
C LEU A 148 -9.26 4.20 14.78
N THR A 149 -10.20 3.37 14.34
CA THR A 149 -10.56 3.29 12.91
C THR A 149 -10.85 4.64 12.27
N MET A 150 -11.35 5.62 13.05
CA MET A 150 -11.75 6.95 12.58
C MET A 150 -10.61 7.97 12.63
N GLY A 151 -9.41 7.57 13.02
CA GLY A 151 -8.24 8.43 13.09
C GLY A 151 -7.69 8.77 11.70
N TYR A 152 -7.25 10.02 11.50
CA TYR A 152 -6.58 10.43 10.26
C TYR A 152 -5.35 11.30 10.56
N TYR A 153 -4.43 11.34 9.59
CA TYR A 153 -3.25 12.20 9.59
C TYR A 153 -3.42 13.40 8.66
N THR A 154 -2.57 14.40 8.85
CA THR A 154 -2.49 15.61 8.03
C THR A 154 -1.10 15.75 7.42
N ARG A 155 -0.88 16.79 6.62
CA ARG A 155 0.44 17.16 6.07
C ARG A 155 1.51 17.35 7.15
N ALA A 156 1.12 17.79 8.35
CA ALA A 156 2.07 17.98 9.46
C ALA A 156 2.56 16.66 10.04
N ASP A 157 1.75 15.60 9.91
CA ASP A 157 2.07 14.27 10.42
C ASP A 157 2.80 13.41 9.37
N LEU A 158 2.59 13.71 8.07
CA LEU A 158 3.12 12.97 6.92
C LEU A 158 3.81 13.91 5.91
N PRO A 159 4.83 14.68 6.32
CA PRO A 159 5.38 15.75 5.49
C PRO A 159 6.03 15.24 4.20
N TYR A 160 6.65 14.06 4.23
CA TYR A 160 7.31 13.50 3.06
C TYR A 160 6.30 12.97 2.03
N TYR A 161 5.30 12.21 2.45
CA TYR A 161 4.24 11.70 1.56
C TYR A 161 3.48 12.84 0.90
N TYR A 162 3.14 13.90 1.64
CA TYR A 162 2.47 15.08 1.09
C TYR A 162 3.37 15.85 0.10
N ALA A 163 4.67 15.97 0.38
CA ALA A 163 5.61 16.60 -0.56
C ALA A 163 5.77 15.78 -1.85
N VAL A 164 5.74 14.46 -1.76
CA VAL A 164 5.73 13.57 -2.94
C VAL A 164 4.43 13.74 -3.73
N ALA A 165 3.28 13.82 -3.07
CA ALA A 165 2.00 14.08 -3.72
C ALA A 165 1.96 15.46 -4.41
N ASP A 166 2.54 16.50 -3.78
CA ASP A 166 2.67 17.85 -4.39
C ASP A 166 3.57 17.83 -5.63
N ALA A 167 4.49 16.89 -5.73
CA ALA A 167 5.45 16.82 -6.84
C ALA A 167 5.00 15.91 -8.00
N PHE A 168 4.24 14.86 -7.72
CA PHE A 168 3.91 13.78 -8.65
C PHE A 168 2.40 13.55 -8.78
N THR A 169 1.97 12.34 -9.15
CA THR A 169 0.53 12.00 -9.24
C THR A 169 0.10 11.21 -8.01
N LEU A 170 -0.99 11.65 -7.37
CA LEU A 170 -1.75 10.94 -6.36
C LEU A 170 -3.04 10.42 -6.98
N CYS A 171 -3.38 9.13 -6.79
CA CYS A 171 -4.65 8.55 -7.22
C CYS A 171 -5.63 8.51 -6.04
N ASP A 172 -6.74 9.22 -6.17
CA ASP A 172 -7.77 9.32 -5.10
C ASP A 172 -8.94 8.34 -5.26
N ASN A 173 -8.81 7.41 -6.20
CA ASN A 173 -9.77 6.35 -6.44
C ASN A 173 -9.08 5.00 -6.75
N TYR A 174 -7.98 4.74 -6.06
CA TYR A 174 -7.28 3.47 -6.10
C TYR A 174 -7.72 2.62 -4.90
N CYS A 175 -8.22 1.41 -5.18
CA CYS A 175 -8.75 0.50 -4.18
C CYS A 175 -7.79 -0.67 -3.94
N CYS A 176 -7.79 -1.25 -2.75
CA CYS A 176 -7.27 -2.60 -2.60
C CYS A 176 -8.17 -3.59 -3.36
N SER A 177 -7.64 -4.77 -3.69
CA SER A 177 -8.35 -5.70 -4.58
C SER A 177 -9.37 -6.58 -3.86
N VAL A 178 -9.20 -6.76 -2.55
CA VAL A 178 -10.02 -7.65 -1.72
C VAL A 178 -10.58 -6.88 -0.52
N ILE A 179 -11.83 -7.12 -0.17
CA ILE A 179 -12.42 -6.69 1.11
C ILE A 179 -11.91 -7.64 2.20
N GLY A 180 -10.63 -7.48 2.58
CA GLY A 180 -9.97 -8.42 3.47
C GLY A 180 -8.50 -8.07 3.70
N PRO A 181 -7.73 -9.01 4.27
CA PRO A 181 -6.40 -8.74 4.82
C PRO A 181 -5.27 -8.79 3.78
N THR A 182 -4.03 -8.71 4.28
CA THR A 182 -2.76 -8.61 3.55
C THR A 182 -2.56 -9.67 2.47
N ASP A 183 -2.50 -10.96 2.85
CA ASP A 183 -2.08 -12.03 1.91
C ASP A 183 -2.96 -12.11 0.65
N PRO A 184 -4.31 -12.13 0.73
CA PRO A 184 -5.14 -12.15 -0.47
C PRO A 184 -4.97 -10.90 -1.36
N ASN A 185 -4.78 -9.71 -0.78
CA ASN A 185 -4.50 -8.49 -1.54
C ASN A 185 -3.15 -8.56 -2.26
N ARG A 186 -2.11 -9.05 -1.57
CA ARG A 186 -0.78 -9.24 -2.17
C ARG A 186 -0.78 -10.32 -3.24
N ILE A 187 -1.57 -11.40 -3.09
CA ILE A 187 -1.76 -12.42 -4.13
C ILE A 187 -2.42 -11.79 -5.36
N TYR A 188 -3.45 -10.94 -5.18
CA TYR A 188 -4.06 -10.22 -6.30
C TYR A 188 -3.06 -9.35 -7.04
N SER A 189 -2.14 -8.68 -6.34
CA SER A 189 -1.10 -7.85 -6.95
C SER A 189 -0.06 -8.63 -7.76
N MET A 190 0.02 -9.96 -7.59
CA MET A 190 0.95 -10.83 -8.31
C MET A 190 0.26 -11.72 -9.35
N ALA A 191 -1.01 -12.08 -9.13
CA ALA A 191 -1.67 -13.11 -9.93
C ALA A 191 -3.11 -12.77 -10.35
N ALA A 192 -3.65 -11.62 -9.95
CA ALA A 192 -5.00 -11.14 -10.27
C ALA A 192 -6.15 -12.08 -9.83
N SER A 193 -5.91 -13.00 -8.91
CA SER A 193 -6.90 -13.96 -8.40
C SER A 193 -6.41 -14.60 -7.10
N ILE A 194 -7.33 -15.02 -6.25
CA ILE A 194 -7.08 -15.87 -5.08
C ILE A 194 -7.61 -17.31 -5.29
N ASP A 195 -7.94 -17.69 -6.52
CA ASP A 195 -8.58 -18.97 -6.88
C ASP A 195 -9.92 -19.19 -6.15
N PRO A 196 -10.94 -18.33 -6.38
CA PRO A 196 -12.18 -18.37 -5.61
C PRO A 196 -12.99 -19.65 -5.77
N ALA A 197 -12.73 -20.45 -6.80
CA ALA A 197 -13.36 -21.75 -7.02
C ALA A 197 -12.62 -22.92 -6.33
N GLY A 198 -11.45 -22.69 -5.74
CA GLY A 198 -10.66 -23.70 -5.04
C GLY A 198 -10.09 -24.78 -5.94
N GLN A 199 -9.84 -24.48 -7.22
CA GLN A 199 -9.39 -25.48 -8.19
C GLN A 199 -7.86 -25.57 -8.28
N ASN A 200 -7.15 -24.55 -7.78
CA ASN A 200 -5.71 -24.40 -7.94
C ASN A 200 -5.01 -24.15 -6.59
N GLY A 201 -5.54 -24.71 -5.52
CA GLY A 201 -4.95 -24.66 -4.18
C GLY A 201 -5.43 -23.52 -3.29
N GLY A 202 -6.27 -22.59 -3.80
CA GLY A 202 -6.95 -21.55 -3.05
C GLY A 202 -8.35 -21.97 -2.57
N PRO A 203 -9.21 -21.01 -2.20
CA PRO A 203 -8.86 -19.61 -1.96
C PRO A 203 -8.08 -19.41 -0.67
N LEU A 204 -7.26 -18.37 -0.62
CA LEU A 204 -6.69 -17.84 0.61
C LEU A 204 -7.42 -16.54 0.95
N LEU A 205 -8.08 -16.47 2.12
CA LEU A 205 -8.90 -15.34 2.56
C LEU A 205 -8.36 -14.65 3.82
N GLN A 206 -7.28 -15.16 4.39
CA GLN A 206 -6.70 -14.67 5.65
C GLN A 206 -5.21 -14.43 5.50
N THR A 207 -4.63 -13.61 6.37
CA THR A 207 -3.18 -13.46 6.50
C THR A 207 -2.61 -14.63 7.30
N LEU A 208 -1.65 -15.34 6.71
CA LEU A 208 -1.02 -16.51 7.33
C LEU A 208 0.18 -16.08 8.19
N VAL A 209 -0.03 -15.85 9.47
CA VAL A 209 1.06 -15.48 10.40
C VAL A 209 1.72 -16.70 11.03
N ALA A 210 0.93 -17.58 11.65
CA ALA A 210 1.45 -18.67 12.47
C ALA A 210 1.85 -19.93 11.69
N ASN A 211 1.22 -20.24 10.58
CA ASN A 211 1.38 -21.48 9.82
C ASN A 211 1.68 -21.24 8.34
N ARG A 212 2.30 -20.12 8.00
CA ARG A 212 2.58 -19.70 6.62
C ARG A 212 3.29 -20.79 5.81
N SER A 213 4.30 -21.45 6.39
CA SER A 213 5.06 -22.52 5.74
C SER A 213 4.20 -23.72 5.32
N SER A 214 3.07 -23.96 5.97
CA SER A 214 2.14 -25.03 5.57
C SER A 214 1.42 -24.74 4.27
N PHE A 215 1.43 -23.50 3.82
CA PHE A 215 0.79 -23.05 2.58
C PHE A 215 1.78 -22.89 1.41
N PHE A 216 3.09 -23.02 1.65
CA PHE A 216 4.10 -22.88 0.61
C PHE A 216 3.88 -23.91 -0.51
N GLY A 217 3.94 -23.41 -1.75
CA GLY A 217 3.77 -24.22 -2.95
C GLY A 217 2.35 -24.77 -3.20
N LYS A 218 1.33 -24.29 -2.49
CA LYS A 218 -0.06 -24.74 -2.66
C LYS A 218 -0.72 -24.20 -3.94
N LEU A 219 -0.45 -22.94 -4.27
CA LEU A 219 -1.08 -22.28 -5.40
C LEU A 219 -0.41 -22.71 -6.71
N THR A 220 -1.22 -23.05 -7.73
CA THR A 220 -0.74 -23.63 -8.99
C THR A 220 -1.10 -22.81 -10.23
N TYR A 221 -1.80 -21.69 -10.08
CA TYR A 221 -2.12 -20.78 -11.19
C TYR A 221 -1.00 -19.78 -11.47
N THR A 222 -1.01 -19.24 -12.67
CA THR A 222 0.09 -18.42 -13.20
C THR A 222 0.15 -17.04 -12.57
N THR A 223 1.36 -16.58 -12.30
CA THR A 223 1.66 -15.22 -11.76
C THR A 223 2.22 -14.30 -12.85
N MET A 224 2.22 -12.98 -12.59
CA MET A 224 2.86 -11.99 -13.47
C MET A 224 4.38 -12.23 -13.63
N PRO A 225 5.17 -12.52 -12.56
CA PRO A 225 6.58 -12.89 -12.73
C PRO A 225 6.83 -14.04 -13.71
N GLU A 226 5.97 -15.07 -13.72
CA GLU A 226 6.07 -16.16 -14.70
C GLU A 226 5.80 -15.67 -16.14
N GLN A 227 4.82 -14.78 -16.32
CA GLN A 227 4.53 -14.19 -17.63
C GLN A 227 5.67 -13.30 -18.14
N LEU A 228 6.28 -12.51 -17.26
CA LEU A 228 7.48 -11.72 -17.57
C LEU A 228 8.64 -12.64 -17.99
N GLN A 229 8.92 -13.67 -17.18
CA GLN A 229 9.96 -14.66 -17.45
C GLN A 229 9.76 -15.31 -18.82
N ALA A 230 8.55 -15.74 -19.14
CA ALA A 230 8.21 -16.39 -20.40
C ALA A 230 8.42 -15.47 -21.63
N ARG A 231 8.38 -14.15 -21.43
CA ARG A 231 8.60 -13.15 -22.47
C ARG A 231 10.03 -12.58 -22.50
N GLY A 232 10.92 -13.08 -21.64
CA GLY A 232 12.30 -12.59 -21.56
C GLY A 232 12.40 -11.19 -20.96
N ILE A 233 11.36 -10.71 -20.23
CA ILE A 233 11.38 -9.45 -19.49
C ILE A 233 12.08 -9.71 -18.15
N SER A 234 13.12 -8.93 -17.87
CA SER A 234 13.86 -9.08 -16.62
C SER A 234 13.06 -8.57 -15.42
N TRP A 235 13.11 -9.33 -14.32
CA TRP A 235 12.39 -8.98 -13.09
C TRP A 235 13.11 -9.50 -11.85
N LYS A 236 12.88 -8.82 -10.72
CA LYS A 236 13.35 -9.23 -9.38
C LYS A 236 12.32 -8.85 -8.32
N VAL A 237 12.28 -9.62 -7.23
CA VAL A 237 11.67 -9.21 -5.97
C VAL A 237 12.80 -8.96 -4.96
N TYR A 238 12.96 -7.74 -4.53
CA TYR A 238 13.91 -7.35 -3.50
C TYR A 238 13.20 -7.41 -2.15
N THR A 239 13.59 -8.35 -1.31
CA THR A 239 12.95 -8.59 -0.01
C THR A 239 13.89 -8.22 1.13
N SER A 240 13.38 -7.50 2.15
CA SER A 240 14.16 -7.21 3.34
C SER A 240 14.54 -8.51 4.08
N PRO A 241 15.81 -8.70 4.44
CA PRO A 241 16.23 -9.87 5.22
C PRO A 241 15.55 -9.94 6.59
N ASP A 242 15.12 -8.80 7.14
CA ASP A 242 14.47 -8.72 8.45
C ASP A 242 13.04 -9.29 8.45
N GLN A 243 12.46 -9.53 7.29
CA GLN A 243 11.21 -10.28 7.16
C GLN A 243 11.30 -11.70 7.77
N ASN A 244 12.51 -12.20 7.95
CA ASN A 244 12.76 -13.51 8.60
C ASN A 244 12.63 -13.50 10.14
N ILE A 245 12.60 -12.32 10.77
CA ILE A 245 12.62 -12.20 12.24
C ILE A 245 11.33 -12.74 12.87
N LEU A 246 10.21 -12.67 12.16
CA LEU A 246 8.89 -12.99 12.71
C LEU A 246 8.48 -14.44 12.58
N ASN A 247 9.18 -15.32 11.87
CA ASN A 247 8.93 -16.80 11.87
C ASN A 247 9.73 -17.57 10.80
N GLY A 248 10.83 -17.03 10.28
CA GLY A 248 11.69 -17.75 9.34
C GLY A 248 11.07 -17.94 7.94
N ALA A 249 10.10 -17.11 7.56
CA ALA A 249 9.45 -17.18 6.26
C ALA A 249 9.35 -15.79 5.63
N PHE A 250 9.38 -15.72 4.34
CA PHE A 250 9.27 -14.54 3.48
C PHE A 250 7.91 -13.85 3.68
N SER A 251 7.71 -13.06 4.75
CA SER A 251 6.39 -12.69 5.26
C SER A 251 5.45 -12.10 4.19
N ASP A 252 5.89 -11.17 3.36
CA ASP A 252 5.02 -10.52 2.37
C ASP A 252 5.38 -10.89 0.93
N ASN A 253 6.37 -11.76 0.75
CA ASN A 253 6.67 -12.32 -0.57
C ASN A 253 5.76 -13.53 -0.84
N VAL A 254 4.54 -13.25 -1.28
CA VAL A 254 3.51 -14.26 -1.53
C VAL A 254 3.85 -15.23 -2.66
N LEU A 255 4.94 -15.00 -3.42
CA LEU A 255 5.43 -15.99 -4.40
C LEU A 255 5.83 -17.31 -3.73
N SER A 256 6.14 -17.30 -2.44
CA SER A 256 6.37 -18.51 -1.65
C SER A 256 5.15 -19.46 -1.63
N TYR A 257 3.95 -18.94 -1.84
CA TYR A 257 2.73 -19.77 -1.88
C TYR A 257 2.56 -20.52 -3.20
N PHE A 258 3.27 -20.12 -4.26
CA PHE A 258 3.13 -20.69 -5.59
C PHE A 258 4.12 -21.83 -5.83
N LYS A 259 3.62 -22.93 -6.40
CA LYS A 259 4.36 -24.18 -6.61
C LYS A 259 5.62 -23.98 -7.46
N ASN A 260 5.53 -23.17 -8.52
CA ASN A 260 6.61 -22.99 -9.49
C ASN A 260 7.81 -22.21 -8.92
N PHE A 261 7.68 -21.62 -7.74
CA PHE A 261 8.75 -20.89 -7.04
C PHE A 261 9.43 -21.71 -5.93
N GLN A 262 9.18 -23.03 -5.83
CA GLN A 262 9.73 -23.85 -4.74
C GLN A 262 11.08 -24.48 -5.06
N ASP A 263 11.50 -24.54 -6.32
CA ASP A 263 12.74 -25.18 -6.73
C ASP A 263 13.91 -24.17 -6.73
N PRO A 264 14.86 -24.28 -5.78
CA PRO A 264 15.99 -23.36 -5.65
C PRO A 264 17.00 -23.44 -6.79
N SER A 265 16.88 -24.39 -7.70
CA SER A 265 17.73 -24.48 -8.89
C SER A 265 17.26 -23.62 -10.06
N THR A 266 16.06 -23.04 -9.98
CA THR A 266 15.42 -22.29 -11.07
C THR A 266 15.70 -20.79 -11.02
N GLY A 267 15.68 -20.16 -12.20
CA GLY A 267 15.75 -18.70 -12.32
C GLY A 267 14.56 -17.99 -11.65
N LEU A 268 13.37 -18.62 -11.65
CA LEU A 268 12.19 -18.11 -10.94
C LEU A 268 12.47 -17.95 -9.44
N TYR A 269 12.99 -19.01 -8.80
CA TYR A 269 13.34 -18.96 -7.38
C TYR A 269 14.38 -17.87 -7.08
N HIS A 270 15.46 -17.82 -7.86
CA HIS A 270 16.52 -16.84 -7.64
C HIS A 270 16.05 -15.39 -7.82
N SER A 271 15.23 -15.09 -8.83
CA SER A 271 14.68 -13.75 -9.02
C SER A 271 13.65 -13.37 -7.94
N ALA A 272 12.94 -14.35 -7.37
CA ALA A 272 11.92 -14.13 -6.35
C ALA A 272 12.51 -13.96 -4.93
N PHE A 273 13.60 -14.66 -4.59
CA PHE A 273 13.98 -14.80 -3.18
C PHE A 273 15.45 -14.45 -2.87
N ALA A 274 16.33 -14.34 -3.88
CA ALA A 274 17.73 -14.03 -3.62
C ALA A 274 18.03 -12.53 -3.46
N PRO A 275 17.38 -11.59 -4.20
CA PRO A 275 17.72 -10.18 -4.09
C PRO A 275 17.24 -9.58 -2.75
N GLN A 276 18.11 -8.76 -2.13
CA GLN A 276 17.86 -8.16 -0.83
C GLN A 276 17.50 -6.66 -0.94
N PHE A 277 16.47 -6.26 -0.18
CA PHE A 277 16.13 -4.86 0.02
C PHE A 277 16.70 -4.37 1.36
N PRO A 278 17.27 -3.15 1.46
CA PRO A 278 17.44 -2.19 0.37
C PRO A 278 18.77 -2.35 -0.39
N ALA A 279 19.71 -3.20 0.06
CA ALA A 279 21.11 -3.19 -0.37
C ALA A 279 21.28 -3.46 -1.88
N ASP A 280 20.70 -4.57 -2.38
CA ASP A 280 20.85 -4.92 -3.79
C ASP A 280 20.07 -3.97 -4.70
N PHE A 281 18.89 -3.49 -4.24
CA PHE A 281 18.12 -2.50 -4.98
C PHE A 281 18.91 -1.18 -5.16
N ILE A 282 19.47 -0.65 -4.08
CA ILE A 282 20.30 0.58 -4.15
C ILE A 282 21.49 0.38 -5.07
N SER A 283 22.18 -0.77 -4.98
CA SER A 283 23.31 -1.11 -5.83
C SER A 283 22.92 -1.18 -7.31
N ASP A 284 21.83 -1.89 -7.63
CA ASP A 284 21.35 -2.03 -9.00
C ASP A 284 20.88 -0.68 -9.58
N ALA A 285 20.18 0.14 -8.79
CA ALA A 285 19.75 1.48 -9.21
C ALA A 285 20.93 2.40 -9.51
N ALA A 286 21.93 2.44 -8.62
CA ALA A 286 23.11 3.27 -8.79
C ALA A 286 23.96 2.86 -10.01
N ALA A 287 24.07 1.55 -10.24
CA ALA A 287 24.83 1.00 -11.37
C ALA A 287 24.08 1.06 -12.72
N GLY A 288 22.80 1.42 -12.73
CA GLY A 288 21.95 1.36 -13.93
C GLY A 288 21.58 -0.07 -14.34
N ASN A 289 21.58 -1.00 -13.41
CA ASN A 289 21.33 -2.43 -13.60
C ASN A 289 19.94 -2.87 -13.12
N LEU A 290 19.02 -1.93 -12.84
CA LEU A 290 17.67 -2.30 -12.48
C LEU A 290 17.04 -3.20 -13.54
N PRO A 291 16.33 -4.26 -13.16
CA PRO A 291 15.53 -5.03 -14.11
C PRO A 291 14.39 -4.17 -14.69
N GLN A 292 13.71 -4.68 -15.70
CA GLN A 292 12.55 -4.00 -16.26
C GLN A 292 11.38 -3.92 -15.28
N VAL A 293 11.23 -4.93 -14.39
CA VAL A 293 10.22 -4.90 -13.32
C VAL A 293 10.87 -5.28 -11.98
N SER A 294 10.65 -4.45 -10.96
CA SER A 294 11.14 -4.64 -9.59
C SER A 294 9.98 -4.57 -8.61
N TRP A 295 9.81 -5.58 -7.76
CA TRP A 295 8.98 -5.49 -6.57
C TRP A 295 9.86 -5.28 -5.36
N LEU A 296 9.47 -4.37 -4.49
CA LEU A 296 10.17 -4.06 -3.26
C LEU A 296 9.30 -4.47 -2.06
N ILE A 297 9.89 -5.23 -1.15
CA ILE A 297 9.24 -5.66 0.09
C ILE A 297 10.11 -5.19 1.25
N ALA A 298 9.65 -4.14 1.91
CA ALA A 298 10.28 -3.57 3.09
C ALA A 298 10.13 -4.50 4.31
N SER A 299 10.87 -4.24 5.38
CA SER A 299 10.62 -4.90 6.66
C SER A 299 9.27 -4.48 7.23
N VAL A 300 8.70 -5.28 8.13
CA VAL A 300 7.44 -4.92 8.82
C VAL A 300 7.53 -3.57 9.52
N VAL A 301 8.71 -3.22 10.05
CA VAL A 301 8.94 -1.93 10.72
C VAL A 301 8.96 -0.77 9.74
N ASP A 302 9.44 -1.00 8.53
CA ASP A 302 9.70 0.02 7.51
C ASP A 302 8.58 0.12 6.46
N SER A 303 7.47 -0.63 6.66
CA SER A 303 6.36 -0.76 5.70
C SER A 303 5.11 0.04 6.07
N ASP A 304 5.16 0.92 7.07
CA ASP A 304 4.01 1.62 7.66
C ASP A 304 3.07 0.74 8.50
N HIS A 305 3.35 -0.56 8.60
CA HIS A 305 2.51 -1.50 9.36
C HIS A 305 2.38 -1.07 10.83
N PRO A 306 1.16 -0.84 11.36
CA PRO A 306 0.99 -0.60 12.79
C PRO A 306 1.55 -1.76 13.64
N PRO A 307 2.24 -1.50 14.76
CA PRO A 307 2.38 -0.21 15.44
C PRO A 307 3.63 0.60 15.04
N SER A 308 4.27 0.32 13.93
CA SER A 308 5.41 1.13 13.48
C SER A 308 4.97 2.56 13.13
N PRO A 309 5.76 3.58 13.48
CA PRO A 309 5.44 4.95 13.12
C PRO A 309 5.56 5.17 11.61
N SER A 310 4.63 5.95 11.05
CA SER A 310 4.57 6.26 9.61
C SER A 310 5.86 6.90 9.07
N VAL A 311 6.64 7.57 9.92
CA VAL A 311 7.93 8.15 9.52
C VAL A 311 8.94 7.09 9.03
N PHE A 312 8.82 5.83 9.43
CA PHE A 312 9.68 4.76 8.92
C PHE A 312 9.33 4.38 7.47
N GLY A 313 8.06 4.33 7.14
CA GLY A 313 7.63 4.17 5.74
C GLY A 313 8.01 5.38 4.88
N GLU A 314 7.88 6.61 5.40
CA GLU A 314 8.37 7.81 4.72
C GLU A 314 9.89 7.75 4.48
N ALA A 315 10.67 7.29 5.47
CA ALA A 315 12.11 7.11 5.35
C ALA A 315 12.48 6.05 4.30
N THR A 316 11.75 4.94 4.29
CA THR A 316 11.90 3.88 3.28
C THR A 316 11.64 4.43 1.88
N LEU A 317 10.54 5.15 1.69
CA LEU A 317 10.25 5.78 0.42
C LEU A 317 11.33 6.80 0.03
N SER A 318 11.84 7.58 0.99
CA SER A 318 12.92 8.54 0.76
C SER A 318 14.22 7.86 0.28
N VAL A 319 14.57 6.71 0.84
CA VAL A 319 15.73 5.90 0.39
C VAL A 319 15.53 5.41 -1.04
N ILE A 320 14.36 4.86 -1.37
CA ILE A 320 14.04 4.36 -2.72
C ILE A 320 14.10 5.49 -3.74
N VAL A 321 13.42 6.60 -3.49
CA VAL A 321 13.40 7.77 -4.38
C VAL A 321 14.81 8.34 -4.59
N SER A 322 15.58 8.45 -3.51
CA SER A 322 16.98 8.92 -3.59
C SER A 322 17.85 7.99 -4.42
N ALA A 323 17.71 6.67 -4.27
CA ALA A 323 18.47 5.69 -5.05
C ALA A 323 18.15 5.77 -6.56
N LEU A 324 16.87 5.91 -6.92
CA LEU A 324 16.44 6.06 -8.31
C LEU A 324 16.96 7.37 -8.91
N MET A 325 16.85 8.48 -8.17
CA MET A 325 17.26 9.80 -8.62
C MET A 325 18.77 10.01 -8.64
N ALA A 326 19.55 9.18 -7.94
CA ALA A 326 21.01 9.23 -7.95
C ALA A 326 21.62 8.89 -9.31
N ASN A 327 20.93 8.13 -10.15
CA ASN A 327 21.32 7.84 -11.52
C ASN A 327 20.33 8.51 -12.50
N PRO A 328 20.67 9.69 -13.08
CA PRO A 328 19.75 10.43 -13.94
C PRO A 328 19.32 9.68 -15.21
N ALA A 329 20.16 8.78 -15.72
CA ALA A 329 19.82 8.00 -16.92
C ALA A 329 18.78 6.92 -16.61
N THR A 330 18.87 6.28 -15.45
CA THR A 330 17.89 5.34 -14.94
C THR A 330 16.59 6.07 -14.55
N TRP A 331 16.72 7.17 -13.79
CA TRP A 331 15.58 7.98 -13.37
C TRP A 331 14.71 8.43 -14.54
N ALA A 332 15.33 8.93 -15.62
CA ALA A 332 14.61 9.45 -16.79
C ALA A 332 13.66 8.45 -17.45
N LYS A 333 13.76 7.15 -17.12
CA LYS A 333 13.03 6.03 -17.74
C LYS A 333 12.29 5.17 -16.72
N THR A 334 12.18 5.65 -15.48
CA THR A 334 11.62 4.86 -14.36
C THR A 334 10.25 5.37 -13.93
N VAL A 335 9.38 4.44 -13.58
CA VAL A 335 8.21 4.70 -12.74
C VAL A 335 8.31 3.90 -11.46
N LEU A 336 7.99 4.55 -10.35
CA LEU A 336 7.77 3.92 -9.05
C LEU A 336 6.30 4.07 -8.67
N PHE A 337 5.61 2.94 -8.50
CA PHE A 337 4.30 2.85 -7.88
C PHE A 337 4.45 2.60 -6.39
N VAL A 338 3.82 3.43 -5.57
CA VAL A 338 3.80 3.27 -4.11
C VAL A 338 2.35 3.18 -3.67
N THR A 339 1.98 2.04 -3.12
CA THR A 339 0.62 1.79 -2.63
C THR A 339 0.65 1.00 -1.34
N TYR A 340 -0.52 0.66 -0.84
CA TYR A 340 -0.74 -0.16 0.36
C TYR A 340 -1.53 -1.40 -0.04
N ASP A 341 -1.27 -2.51 0.62
CA ASP A 341 -1.92 -3.79 0.33
C ASP A 341 -3.43 -3.74 0.65
N GLU A 342 -3.81 -3.14 1.78
CA GLU A 342 -5.18 -2.91 2.19
C GLU A 342 -5.27 -1.74 3.20
N ASN A 343 -6.46 -1.47 3.72
CA ASN A 343 -6.72 -0.26 4.51
C ASN A 343 -6.43 -0.37 6.01
N GLY A 344 -5.91 -1.49 6.53
CA GLY A 344 -5.56 -1.68 7.95
C GLY A 344 -6.72 -1.52 8.92
N GLY A 345 -7.94 -1.74 8.45
CA GLY A 345 -9.12 -1.45 9.25
C GLY A 345 -9.44 0.03 9.45
N PHE A 346 -8.59 0.94 8.97
CA PHE A 346 -8.88 2.37 8.99
C PHE A 346 -10.02 2.73 8.04
N PHE A 347 -10.79 3.72 8.45
CA PHE A 347 -11.97 4.19 7.74
C PHE A 347 -11.63 4.77 6.36
N ASP A 348 -12.51 4.50 5.41
CA ASP A 348 -12.63 5.22 4.14
C ASP A 348 -14.10 5.48 3.84
N HIS A 349 -14.42 6.70 3.41
CA HIS A 349 -15.82 7.10 3.20
C HIS A 349 -16.38 6.69 1.85
N VAL A 350 -15.53 6.32 0.89
CA VAL A 350 -15.97 6.02 -0.48
C VAL A 350 -16.34 4.55 -0.60
N PRO A 351 -17.60 4.21 -0.92
CA PRO A 351 -17.96 2.84 -1.19
C PRO A 351 -17.18 2.29 -2.39
N PRO A 352 -16.48 1.16 -2.24
CA PRO A 352 -15.84 0.52 -3.38
C PRO A 352 -16.86 -0.01 -4.38
N VAL A 353 -16.48 -0.02 -5.65
CA VAL A 353 -17.26 -0.68 -6.70
C VAL A 353 -17.10 -2.19 -6.54
N THR A 354 -18.19 -2.91 -6.31
CA THR A 354 -18.17 -4.37 -6.15
C THR A 354 -18.90 -5.05 -7.31
N ALA A 355 -18.48 -6.28 -7.60
CA ALA A 355 -19.10 -7.07 -8.65
C ALA A 355 -20.54 -7.46 -8.29
N PRO A 356 -21.49 -7.49 -9.26
CA PRO A 356 -22.82 -8.03 -9.03
C PRO A 356 -22.76 -9.49 -8.53
N PRO A 357 -23.73 -9.90 -7.67
CA PRO A 357 -23.78 -11.27 -7.18
C PRO A 357 -23.75 -12.32 -8.31
N GLY A 358 -22.91 -13.35 -8.15
CA GLY A 358 -22.76 -14.41 -9.15
C GLY A 358 -21.79 -14.11 -10.29
N THR A 359 -21.10 -12.97 -10.25
CA THR A 359 -20.03 -12.66 -11.21
C THR A 359 -18.87 -13.65 -11.06
N ALA A 360 -18.54 -14.33 -12.15
CA ALA A 360 -17.49 -15.34 -12.17
C ALA A 360 -16.12 -14.76 -11.79
N GLY A 361 -15.43 -15.42 -10.86
CA GLY A 361 -14.13 -15.00 -10.37
C GLY A 361 -14.16 -13.92 -9.28
N GLU A 362 -15.32 -13.32 -8.97
CA GLU A 362 -15.48 -12.23 -8.00
C GLU A 362 -16.24 -12.63 -6.72
N TYR A 363 -16.60 -13.92 -6.61
CA TYR A 363 -17.22 -14.51 -5.42
C TYR A 363 -16.55 -15.83 -5.10
N VAL A 364 -16.34 -16.11 -3.82
CA VAL A 364 -15.84 -17.40 -3.36
C VAL A 364 -16.94 -18.44 -3.58
N THR A 365 -16.62 -19.46 -4.38
CA THR A 365 -17.54 -20.56 -4.72
C THR A 365 -16.99 -21.93 -4.30
N ALA A 366 -15.78 -21.97 -3.74
CA ALA A 366 -15.20 -23.18 -3.18
C ALA A 366 -16.09 -23.73 -2.06
N ALA A 367 -16.33 -25.05 -2.08
CA ALA A 367 -17.20 -25.72 -1.09
C ALA A 367 -16.60 -25.76 0.33
N ALA A 368 -15.29 -25.51 0.46
CA ALA A 368 -14.58 -25.45 1.72
C ALA A 368 -13.71 -24.18 1.75
N VAL A 369 -14.22 -23.13 2.35
CA VAL A 369 -13.35 -22.06 2.87
C VAL A 369 -12.48 -22.71 3.96
N PRO A 370 -11.14 -22.48 3.98
CA PRO A 370 -10.23 -23.20 4.87
C PRO A 370 -10.60 -23.18 6.36
N ASP A 371 -11.32 -22.19 6.82
CA ASP A 371 -11.92 -22.17 8.15
C ASP A 371 -13.20 -21.32 8.18
N PRO A 372 -14.37 -21.92 7.99
CA PRO A 372 -15.63 -21.20 8.04
C PRO A 372 -15.94 -20.59 9.42
N THR A 373 -15.24 -21.00 10.47
CA THR A 373 -15.37 -20.41 11.81
C THR A 373 -14.55 -19.15 11.94
N VAL A 374 -13.37 -19.08 11.35
CA VAL A 374 -12.53 -17.88 11.29
C VAL A 374 -13.13 -16.87 10.34
N GLU A 375 -13.56 -17.32 9.17
CA GLU A 375 -14.18 -16.46 8.15
C GLU A 375 -15.67 -16.17 8.41
N GLY A 376 -16.25 -16.74 9.49
CA GLY A 376 -17.59 -16.44 10.00
C GLY A 376 -18.72 -16.75 9.03
N GLY A 377 -18.48 -17.51 7.96
CA GLY A 377 -19.47 -17.84 6.95
C GLY A 377 -20.02 -16.64 6.17
N ILE A 378 -19.37 -15.47 6.24
CA ILE A 378 -19.81 -14.29 5.49
C ILE A 378 -19.54 -14.51 4.01
N SER A 379 -20.64 -14.57 3.25
CA SER A 379 -20.62 -14.58 1.80
C SER A 379 -20.74 -13.14 1.29
N GLY A 380 -19.83 -12.73 0.41
CA GLY A 380 -19.81 -11.39 -0.18
C GLY A 380 -18.93 -11.33 -1.41
N PRO A 381 -18.88 -10.17 -2.10
CA PRO A 381 -17.93 -9.96 -3.18
C PRO A 381 -16.50 -10.03 -2.64
N ILE A 382 -15.58 -10.55 -3.43
CA ILE A 382 -14.15 -10.53 -3.09
C ILE A 382 -13.66 -9.08 -2.97
N GLY A 383 -14.04 -8.22 -3.89
CA GLY A 383 -13.66 -6.80 -3.96
C GLY A 383 -14.55 -6.03 -4.95
N LEU A 384 -14.13 -4.78 -5.29
CA LEU A 384 -12.95 -4.09 -4.77
C LEU A 384 -13.10 -3.80 -3.27
N GLY A 385 -11.97 -3.63 -2.58
CA GLY A 385 -11.96 -3.20 -1.19
C GLY A 385 -11.90 -1.67 -1.03
N CYS A 386 -11.60 -1.20 0.18
CA CYS A 386 -11.47 0.22 0.48
C CYS A 386 -10.38 0.89 -0.36
N ARG A 387 -10.47 2.21 -0.53
CA ARG A 387 -9.38 2.96 -1.14
C ARG A 387 -8.14 2.93 -0.24
N VAL A 388 -7.01 2.80 -0.90
CA VAL A 388 -5.67 2.92 -0.31
C VAL A 388 -4.87 3.98 -1.06
N PRO A 389 -3.86 4.61 -0.46
CA PRO A 389 -3.02 5.56 -1.17
C PRO A 389 -2.32 4.92 -2.37
N MET A 390 -2.23 5.65 -3.48
CA MET A 390 -1.40 5.30 -4.62
C MET A 390 -0.69 6.55 -5.12
N LEU A 391 0.63 6.55 -5.01
CA LEU A 391 1.51 7.58 -5.55
C LEU A 391 2.24 7.03 -6.77
N ILE A 392 2.24 7.78 -7.86
CA ILE A 392 2.98 7.45 -9.09
C ILE A 392 4.13 8.44 -9.21
N ILE A 393 5.35 7.95 -8.99
CA ILE A 393 6.57 8.75 -8.92
C ILE A 393 7.41 8.49 -10.17
N SER A 394 7.45 9.46 -11.09
CA SER A 394 8.11 9.31 -12.38
C SER A 394 8.34 10.67 -13.02
N PRO A 395 9.31 10.83 -13.92
CA PRO A 395 9.36 11.98 -14.83
C PRO A 395 8.06 12.18 -15.63
N PHE A 396 7.32 11.10 -15.89
CA PHE A 396 6.07 11.11 -16.65
C PHE A 396 4.82 11.38 -15.81
N SER A 397 4.97 11.61 -14.50
CA SER A 397 3.87 11.92 -13.58
C SER A 397 4.10 13.19 -12.76
N ARG A 398 5.09 14.01 -13.15
CA ARG A 398 5.41 15.29 -12.50
C ARG A 398 4.31 16.31 -12.72
N GLY A 399 3.93 17.06 -11.66
CA GLY A 399 3.01 18.17 -11.75
C GLY A 399 2.01 18.33 -10.60
N GLY A 400 2.08 17.50 -9.56
CA GLY A 400 1.13 17.56 -8.44
C GLY A 400 -0.29 17.22 -8.89
N PHE A 401 -0.42 16.19 -9.71
CA PHE A 401 -1.70 15.77 -10.26
C PHE A 401 -2.50 14.90 -9.29
N VAL A 402 -3.83 14.95 -9.42
CA VAL A 402 -4.73 13.97 -8.81
C VAL A 402 -5.47 13.23 -9.92
N SER A 403 -5.37 11.89 -9.93
CA SER A 403 -6.14 11.01 -10.82
C SER A 403 -7.29 10.39 -10.05
N SER A 404 -8.52 10.51 -10.59
CA SER A 404 -9.73 9.95 -9.98
C SER A 404 -10.32 8.78 -10.78
N ASP A 405 -9.55 8.22 -11.70
CA ASP A 405 -9.95 7.01 -12.41
C ASP A 405 -9.88 5.81 -11.46
N LEU A 406 -10.79 4.86 -11.67
CA LEU A 406 -10.88 3.68 -10.82
C LEU A 406 -9.77 2.69 -11.12
N PHE A 407 -8.95 2.41 -10.12
CA PHE A 407 -7.86 1.46 -10.16
C PHE A 407 -7.90 0.51 -8.97
N ASP A 408 -7.18 -0.62 -9.09
CA ASP A 408 -6.86 -1.54 -8.00
C ASP A 408 -5.49 -2.20 -8.22
N HIS A 409 -5.11 -3.17 -7.38
CA HIS A 409 -3.82 -3.85 -7.53
C HIS A 409 -3.65 -4.53 -8.90
N THR A 410 -4.74 -4.98 -9.52
CA THR A 410 -4.68 -5.56 -10.89
C THR A 410 -4.41 -4.52 -11.96
N SER A 411 -4.62 -3.24 -11.67
CA SER A 411 -4.27 -2.13 -12.58
C SER A 411 -2.76 -2.03 -12.81
N MET A 412 -1.94 -2.34 -11.80
CA MET A 412 -0.48 -2.43 -11.97
C MET A 412 -0.10 -3.59 -12.91
N LEU A 413 -0.78 -4.74 -12.80
CA LEU A 413 -0.57 -5.87 -13.72
C LEU A 413 -0.97 -5.50 -15.15
N ARG A 414 -2.10 -4.79 -15.31
CA ARG A 414 -2.53 -4.28 -16.61
C ARG A 414 -1.58 -3.22 -17.19
N PHE A 415 -0.94 -2.43 -16.34
CA PHE A 415 0.13 -1.53 -16.77
C PHE A 415 1.33 -2.32 -17.33
N LEU A 416 1.75 -3.38 -16.67
CA LEU A 416 2.80 -4.29 -17.16
C LEU A 416 2.39 -4.99 -18.46
N GLU A 417 1.11 -5.39 -18.57
CA GLU A 417 0.53 -5.95 -19.80
C GLU A 417 0.61 -4.93 -20.95
N THR A 418 0.16 -3.70 -20.74
CA THR A 418 0.19 -2.64 -21.74
C THR A 418 1.63 -2.28 -22.14
N ARG A 419 2.56 -2.25 -21.17
CA ARG A 419 3.96 -1.86 -21.40
C ARG A 419 4.80 -2.99 -22.02
N PHE A 420 4.64 -4.21 -21.57
CA PHE A 420 5.51 -5.36 -21.93
C PHE A 420 4.79 -6.49 -22.65
N GLY A 421 3.49 -6.41 -22.82
CA GLY A 421 2.68 -7.46 -23.41
C GLY A 421 2.53 -8.70 -22.51
N ALA A 422 2.91 -8.64 -21.24
CA ALA A 422 2.83 -9.75 -20.29
C ALA A 422 1.46 -9.78 -19.63
N GLU A 423 0.60 -10.70 -20.06
CA GLU A 423 -0.78 -10.82 -19.58
C GLU A 423 -0.92 -11.90 -18.50
N VAL A 424 -1.59 -11.57 -17.40
CA VAL A 424 -1.98 -12.53 -16.37
C VAL A 424 -3.33 -13.15 -16.74
N PRO A 425 -3.41 -14.48 -16.94
CA PRO A 425 -4.62 -15.13 -17.45
C PRO A 425 -5.77 -15.20 -16.44
N ASN A 426 -5.50 -14.94 -15.14
CA ASN A 426 -6.49 -15.16 -14.08
C ASN A 426 -7.38 -13.93 -13.82
N LEU A 427 -7.12 -12.80 -14.48
CA LEU A 427 -7.90 -11.58 -14.31
C LEU A 427 -9.33 -11.80 -14.81
N SER A 428 -10.32 -11.59 -13.93
CA SER A 428 -11.72 -11.76 -14.31
C SER A 428 -12.16 -10.77 -15.40
N ALA A 429 -13.12 -11.17 -16.22
CA ALA A 429 -13.67 -10.31 -17.25
C ALA A 429 -14.31 -9.04 -16.66
N TRP A 430 -14.97 -9.17 -15.50
CA TRP A 430 -15.55 -8.04 -14.81
C TRP A 430 -14.50 -7.03 -14.39
N ARG A 431 -13.42 -7.49 -13.72
CA ARG A 431 -12.35 -6.62 -13.25
C ARG A 431 -11.62 -5.94 -14.41
N ARG A 432 -11.33 -6.70 -15.47
CA ARG A 432 -10.74 -6.17 -16.71
C ARG A 432 -11.58 -5.04 -17.34
N ALA A 433 -12.91 -5.12 -17.25
CA ALA A 433 -13.82 -4.10 -17.77
C ALA A 433 -14.02 -2.91 -16.81
N THR A 434 -13.79 -3.11 -15.52
CA THR A 434 -14.14 -2.14 -14.47
C THR A 434 -12.98 -1.22 -14.12
N VAL A 435 -11.75 -1.76 -13.95
CA VAL A 435 -10.59 -0.96 -13.54
C VAL A 435 -9.71 -0.57 -14.71
N GLY A 436 -9.05 0.60 -14.61
CA GLY A 436 -8.11 1.08 -15.61
C GLY A 436 -6.76 0.36 -15.59
N ASP A 437 -5.88 0.68 -16.57
CA ASP A 437 -4.51 0.18 -16.67
C ASP A 437 -3.46 1.20 -16.19
N MET A 438 -3.89 2.20 -15.47
CA MET A 438 -3.11 3.32 -14.91
C MET A 438 -2.49 4.29 -15.93
N THR A 439 -2.55 4.05 -17.22
CA THR A 439 -1.94 4.94 -18.24
C THR A 439 -2.51 6.36 -18.20
N THR A 440 -3.78 6.52 -17.82
CA THR A 440 -4.45 7.82 -17.68
C THR A 440 -3.94 8.67 -16.50
N ALA A 441 -3.22 8.05 -15.56
CA ALA A 441 -2.66 8.75 -14.41
C ALA A 441 -1.28 9.38 -14.69
N PHE A 442 -0.81 9.33 -15.94
CA PHE A 442 0.45 9.92 -16.39
C PHE A 442 0.25 11.19 -17.19
N ASN A 443 1.31 11.97 -17.31
CA ASN A 443 1.39 13.14 -18.19
C ASN A 443 2.54 12.95 -19.20
N PHE A 444 2.28 12.19 -20.24
CA PHE A 444 3.25 11.93 -21.31
C PHE A 444 3.49 13.13 -22.23
N THR A 445 2.64 14.17 -22.15
CA THR A 445 2.79 15.35 -22.99
C THR A 445 3.97 16.23 -22.58
N LYS A 446 4.36 16.19 -21.29
CA LYS A 446 5.41 17.05 -20.74
C LYS A 446 6.18 16.31 -19.65
N PRO A 447 7.03 15.32 -19.99
CA PRO A 447 7.90 14.68 -19.03
C PRO A 447 8.86 15.69 -18.37
N ASP A 448 9.09 15.53 -17.07
CA ASP A 448 10.01 16.37 -16.31
C ASP A 448 10.87 15.51 -15.39
N SER A 449 12.13 15.32 -15.78
CA SER A 449 13.12 14.55 -15.01
C SER A 449 13.85 15.37 -13.93
N SER A 450 13.47 16.63 -13.74
CA SER A 450 14.04 17.45 -12.67
C SER A 450 13.71 16.86 -11.28
N LEU A 451 14.64 17.01 -10.35
CA LEU A 451 14.48 16.47 -9.01
C LEU A 451 13.65 17.44 -8.16
N PRO A 452 12.55 17.00 -7.51
CA PRO A 452 11.83 17.84 -6.58
C PRO A 452 12.64 18.07 -5.31
N SER A 453 12.36 19.17 -4.60
CA SER A 453 12.84 19.35 -3.23
C SER A 453 11.90 18.58 -2.31
N LEU A 454 12.41 17.54 -1.66
CA LEU A 454 11.66 16.73 -0.70
C LEU A 454 12.21 16.93 0.70
N PRO A 455 11.36 16.84 1.75
CA PRO A 455 11.80 16.96 3.15
C PRO A 455 12.81 15.88 3.54
N ASN A 456 13.58 16.14 4.58
CA ASN A 456 14.44 15.15 5.19
C ASN A 456 13.67 14.39 6.28
N THR A 457 13.49 13.10 6.11
CA THR A 457 12.75 12.23 7.06
C THR A 457 13.56 11.89 8.32
N ALA A 458 14.90 11.99 8.28
CA ALA A 458 15.76 11.55 9.38
C ALA A 458 15.59 12.39 10.67
N SER A 459 15.11 13.63 10.57
CA SER A 459 14.94 14.52 11.74
C SER A 459 13.76 14.11 12.64
N GLU A 460 12.76 13.42 12.10
CA GLU A 460 11.51 13.07 12.81
C GLU A 460 11.60 11.70 13.49
N ILE A 461 12.41 10.78 12.92
CA ILE A 461 12.56 9.39 13.42
C ILE A 461 12.83 9.32 14.94
N PRO A 462 13.75 10.12 15.56
CA PRO A 462 14.02 10.02 17.00
C PRO A 462 12.81 10.41 17.86
N THR A 463 12.02 11.39 17.42
CA THR A 463 10.83 11.84 18.14
C THR A 463 9.76 10.77 18.13
N ASP A 464 9.42 10.26 16.97
CA ASP A 464 8.37 9.25 16.77
C ASP A 464 8.75 7.92 17.41
N LEU A 465 10.02 7.52 17.28
CA LEU A 465 10.51 6.31 17.96
C LEU A 465 10.38 6.43 19.48
N THR A 466 10.65 7.60 20.06
CA THR A 466 10.48 7.84 21.50
C THR A 466 9.01 7.76 21.90
N GLN A 467 8.12 8.32 21.11
CA GLN A 467 6.67 8.20 21.32
C GLN A 467 6.22 6.75 21.29
N CYS A 468 6.65 5.98 20.30
CA CYS A 468 6.28 4.59 20.14
C CYS A 468 6.81 3.68 21.25
N THR A 469 8.05 3.87 21.68
CA THR A 469 8.63 3.09 22.80
C THR A 469 7.91 3.32 24.12
N ASN A 470 7.38 4.50 24.34
CA ASN A 470 6.59 4.83 25.54
C ASN A 470 5.15 4.25 25.48
N ASN A 471 4.64 3.95 24.30
CA ASN A 471 3.24 3.57 24.07
C ASN A 471 2.99 2.07 23.88
N LEU A 472 4.01 1.24 23.79
CA LEU A 472 3.86 -0.21 23.64
C LEU A 472 3.09 -0.89 24.79
N VAL A 473 2.76 -0.19 25.84
CA VAL A 473 2.02 -0.69 27.02
C VAL A 473 0.53 -0.31 26.99
N GLY A 474 0.10 0.45 26.02
CA GLY A 474 -1.28 0.90 25.84
C GLY A 474 -1.30 2.21 25.09
N PHE A 475 -1.86 2.19 23.89
CA PHE A 475 -2.08 3.41 23.13
C PHE A 475 -3.12 4.27 23.86
N THR A 476 -2.64 5.26 24.59
CA THR A 476 -3.47 6.27 25.27
C THR A 476 -3.37 7.63 24.56
N GLY A 477 -2.84 7.63 23.36
CA GLY A 477 -2.28 8.81 22.70
C GLY A 477 -3.27 9.77 22.06
N PHE A 478 -4.58 9.46 22.05
CA PHE A 478 -5.55 10.40 21.53
C PHE A 478 -6.69 10.66 22.51
N THR A 479 -7.18 11.89 22.48
CA THR A 479 -8.42 12.28 23.16
C THR A 479 -9.42 12.64 22.08
N LEU A 480 -10.61 12.03 22.11
CA LEU A 480 -11.67 12.37 21.17
C LEU A 480 -12.03 13.85 21.34
N PRO A 481 -12.14 14.59 20.23
CA PRO A 481 -12.48 16.01 20.29
C PRO A 481 -13.89 16.23 20.86
N THR A 482 -14.05 17.25 21.69
CA THR A 482 -15.33 17.66 22.25
C THR A 482 -15.46 19.18 22.17
N PRO A 483 -16.39 19.74 21.38
CA PRO A 483 -17.28 19.03 20.47
C PRO A 483 -16.55 18.40 19.28
N GLN A 484 -17.16 17.37 18.65
CA GLN A 484 -16.69 16.82 17.39
C GLN A 484 -17.03 17.76 16.24
N SER A 485 -16.16 17.80 15.24
CA SER A 485 -16.38 18.52 13.98
C SER A 485 -15.80 17.72 12.82
N MET A 486 -16.37 17.89 11.64
CA MET A 486 -15.75 17.33 10.44
C MET A 486 -14.36 17.90 10.23
N PRO A 487 -13.40 17.09 9.76
CA PRO A 487 -12.07 17.55 9.39
C PRO A 487 -12.13 18.64 8.31
N ALA A 488 -11.22 19.57 8.37
CA ALA A 488 -11.01 20.52 7.28
C ALA A 488 -10.05 19.92 6.24
N GLN A 489 -10.47 19.88 4.99
CA GLN A 489 -9.62 19.55 3.87
C GLN A 489 -8.86 20.79 3.40
N GLU A 490 -7.60 20.63 2.96
CA GLU A 490 -6.80 21.73 2.40
C GLU A 490 -7.54 22.43 1.24
N SER A 491 -7.48 23.75 1.20
CA SER A 491 -8.09 24.53 0.11
C SER A 491 -7.28 24.40 -1.18
N GLY A 492 -7.98 24.41 -2.30
CA GLY A 492 -7.39 24.38 -3.64
C GLY A 492 -7.91 23.22 -4.47
N ALA A 493 -7.69 23.33 -5.78
CA ALA A 493 -7.96 22.27 -6.74
C ALA A 493 -6.65 21.61 -7.15
N ALA A 494 -6.68 20.33 -7.42
CA ALA A 494 -5.59 19.64 -8.08
C ALA A 494 -5.82 19.57 -9.60
N ALA A 495 -4.75 19.65 -10.37
CA ALA A 495 -4.81 19.39 -11.79
C ALA A 495 -4.98 17.90 -12.06
N ARG A 496 -5.61 17.55 -13.18
CA ARG A 496 -5.70 16.16 -13.65
C ARG A 496 -4.55 15.87 -14.61
N PRO A 497 -3.98 14.66 -14.59
CA PRO A 497 -2.99 14.27 -15.60
C PRO A 497 -3.66 14.22 -16.98
N SER A 498 -2.88 14.52 -18.03
CA SER A 498 -3.41 14.53 -19.40
C SER A 498 -3.56 13.13 -20.03
N GLY A 499 -2.99 12.11 -19.40
CA GLY A 499 -2.92 10.76 -19.98
C GLY A 499 -1.94 10.68 -21.14
N SER A 500 -2.38 10.06 -22.23
CA SER A 500 -1.60 9.96 -23.48
C SER A 500 -1.55 11.29 -24.22
N CYS A 501 -0.62 11.42 -25.11
CA CYS A 501 -0.59 12.48 -26.11
C CYS A 501 -1.74 12.41 -27.10
#